data_e6af9bfa79e882a0e51a86908ec8afb0
#
_entry.id   e6af9bfa79e882a0e51a86908ec8afb0
#
_cell.length_a   1.000
_cell.length_b   1.000
_cell.length_c   1.000
_cell.angle_alpha   90.00
_cell.angle_beta   90.00
_cell.angle_gamma   90.00
#
_symmetry.space_group_name_H-M   'P 1'
#
loop_
_entity.id
_entity.type
_entity.pdbx_description
1 polymer ?
#
loop_
_entity_poly.entity_id
_entity_poly.type
_entity_poly.pdbx_seq_one_letter_code
_entity_poly.pdbx_strand_id
1 'polypeptide(L)'
;KLIEEYKTATAQMLKLPAKQCDDKKIKYVRYADDFLIAVNGNRQDCEKIKQELTKFISTTLKMELSQEKTLITHSNTPARFLGYDVRVRRDQQIKPKGKFKTRSMNNKVELSIPFKDKIEKFLFSNGIVKQRSDNGKLEPIHRPQLLNRTDLEIVTIYNAELRGICNYYGLASNFNKLIYFNYLMEYSCLKTLAGKHRSKVSKIRAMYKDGAGKWAVPYGTKTGIKKMYFANYADCKGKKFTDIVPQTAKNYSHDVTTLESRLKAKICEVCGCTESDRYEIHHVNKVKNLKGKSEWEKIMIAKRRKTIVVCHKCHMAIHHGEKK
;
A
#
# COMPACT_ATOMS: atom_id res chain seq x y z
N LYS A 1 10.83 45.72 -5.78
CA LYS A 1 11.20 45.10 -7.07
C LYS A 1 11.91 43.76 -6.83
N LEU A 2 13.14 43.74 -6.26
CA LEU A 2 13.93 42.53 -6.00
C LEU A 2 13.18 41.44 -5.19
N ILE A 3 12.42 41.82 -4.17
CA ILE A 3 11.64 40.88 -3.36
C ILE A 3 10.51 40.20 -4.18
N GLU A 4 9.90 40.93 -5.10
CA GLU A 4 8.86 40.37 -5.99
C GLU A 4 9.46 39.45 -7.05
N GLU A 5 10.59 39.83 -7.62
CA GLU A 5 11.35 38.99 -8.54
C GLU A 5 11.79 37.68 -7.86
N TYR A 6 12.30 37.75 -6.63
CA TYR A 6 12.65 36.56 -5.84
C TYR A 6 11.43 35.68 -5.56
N LYS A 7 10.28 36.25 -5.17
CA LYS A 7 9.04 35.50 -4.96
C LYS A 7 8.57 34.80 -6.24
N THR A 8 8.65 35.49 -7.38
CA THR A 8 8.26 34.95 -8.68
C THR A 8 9.19 33.83 -9.12
N ALA A 9 10.52 34.02 -9.00
CA ALA A 9 11.51 33.00 -9.31
C ALA A 9 11.35 31.76 -8.42
N THR A 10 11.11 31.95 -7.12
CA THR A 10 10.84 30.85 -6.18
C THR A 10 9.56 30.09 -6.54
N ALA A 11 8.52 30.80 -6.94
CA ALA A 11 7.27 30.18 -7.38
C ALA A 11 7.45 29.36 -8.66
N GLN A 12 8.24 29.87 -9.61
CA GLN A 12 8.59 29.14 -10.85
C GLN A 12 9.43 27.88 -10.55
N MET A 13 10.47 28.01 -9.72
CA MET A 13 11.31 26.89 -9.30
C MET A 13 10.50 25.79 -8.60
N LEU A 14 9.52 26.15 -7.78
CA LEU A 14 8.65 25.18 -7.10
C LEU A 14 7.69 24.45 -8.05
N LYS A 15 7.44 24.97 -9.24
CA LYS A 15 6.65 24.28 -10.27
C LYS A 15 7.45 23.22 -11.03
N LEU A 16 8.77 23.37 -11.10
CA LEU A 16 9.63 22.40 -11.78
C LEU A 16 9.72 21.08 -11.03
N PRO A 17 9.85 19.94 -11.72
CA PRO A 17 10.07 18.65 -11.06
C PRO A 17 11.41 18.65 -10.32
N ALA A 18 11.45 18.03 -9.14
CA ALA A 18 12.65 17.97 -8.30
C ALA A 18 13.77 17.10 -8.90
N LYS A 19 13.40 16.16 -9.79
CA LYS A 19 14.32 15.29 -10.53
C LYS A 19 13.84 15.20 -11.97
N GLN A 20 14.73 15.48 -12.90
CA GLN A 20 14.54 15.18 -14.32
C GLN A 20 15.17 13.81 -14.57
N CYS A 21 14.44 12.92 -15.21
CA CYS A 21 14.92 11.58 -15.54
C CYS A 21 14.85 11.45 -17.06
N ASP A 22 15.97 11.52 -17.73
CA ASP A 22 16.06 11.46 -19.19
C ASP A 22 16.07 10.02 -19.69
N ASP A 23 16.34 9.04 -18.80
CA ASP A 23 16.34 7.63 -19.15
C ASP A 23 14.93 7.09 -19.30
N LYS A 24 14.68 6.36 -20.39
CA LYS A 24 13.45 5.59 -20.55
C LYS A 24 13.45 4.42 -19.58
N LYS A 25 12.43 4.36 -18.71
CA LYS A 25 12.29 3.34 -17.68
C LYS A 25 10.92 2.67 -17.80
N ILE A 26 10.93 1.36 -17.60
CA ILE A 26 9.72 0.53 -17.54
C ILE A 26 9.62 -0.06 -16.15
N LYS A 27 8.41 -0.02 -15.57
CA LYS A 27 8.06 -0.76 -14.35
C LYS A 27 6.87 -1.65 -14.65
N TYR A 28 6.98 -2.87 -14.21
CA TYR A 28 5.99 -3.92 -14.42
C TYR A 28 5.48 -4.43 -13.08
N VAL A 29 4.16 -4.56 -12.96
CA VAL A 29 3.49 -5.18 -11.81
C VAL A 29 2.46 -6.16 -12.36
N ARG A 30 2.43 -7.37 -11.83
CA ARG A 30 1.50 -8.43 -12.21
C ARG A 30 0.81 -9.02 -10.99
N TYR A 31 -0.44 -9.36 -11.15
CA TYR A 31 -1.22 -10.15 -10.22
C TYR A 31 -2.09 -11.14 -11.02
N ALA A 32 -1.80 -12.43 -10.89
CA ALA A 32 -2.37 -13.49 -11.72
C ALA A 32 -2.29 -13.13 -13.22
N ASP A 33 -3.42 -12.96 -13.89
CA ASP A 33 -3.52 -12.63 -15.31
C ASP A 33 -3.48 -11.12 -15.57
N ASP A 34 -3.78 -10.30 -14.56
CA ASP A 34 -3.77 -8.86 -14.67
C ASP A 34 -2.36 -8.29 -14.55
N PHE A 35 -2.00 -7.35 -15.42
CA PHE A 35 -0.73 -6.64 -15.31
C PHE A 35 -0.87 -5.15 -15.58
N LEU A 36 0.04 -4.38 -15.03
CA LEU A 36 0.19 -2.94 -15.24
C LEU A 36 1.64 -2.63 -15.60
N ILE A 37 1.84 -1.93 -16.73
CA ILE A 37 3.16 -1.49 -17.18
C ILE A 37 3.19 0.04 -17.14
N ALA A 38 4.10 0.61 -16.35
CA ALA A 38 4.35 2.04 -16.33
C ALA A 38 5.60 2.34 -17.17
N VAL A 39 5.44 3.20 -18.18
CA VAL A 39 6.51 3.58 -19.11
C VAL A 39 6.81 5.06 -18.94
N ASN A 40 8.08 5.40 -18.71
CA ASN A 40 8.58 6.77 -18.82
C ASN A 40 9.03 7.01 -20.26
N GLY A 41 8.09 7.28 -21.15
CA GLY A 41 8.30 7.45 -22.57
C GLY A 41 7.10 8.12 -23.23
N ASN A 42 7.14 8.21 -24.56
CA ASN A 42 6.06 8.74 -25.36
C ASN A 42 5.01 7.64 -25.71
N ARG A 43 3.94 8.04 -26.39
CA ARG A 43 2.88 7.12 -26.81
C ARG A 43 3.39 6.04 -27.78
N GLN A 44 4.30 6.41 -28.69
CA GLN A 44 4.87 5.48 -29.67
C GLN A 44 5.71 4.38 -28.98
N ASP A 45 6.43 4.71 -27.90
CA ASP A 45 7.14 3.73 -27.09
C ASP A 45 6.16 2.72 -26.46
N CYS A 46 5.03 3.20 -25.97
CA CYS A 46 4.00 2.34 -25.38
C CYS A 46 3.35 1.43 -26.43
N GLU A 47 3.11 1.94 -27.65
CA GLU A 47 2.56 1.17 -28.76
C GLU A 47 3.52 0.06 -29.22
N LYS A 48 4.81 0.33 -29.31
CA LYS A 48 5.85 -0.67 -29.61
C LYS A 48 5.86 -1.77 -28.54
N ILE A 49 5.88 -1.39 -27.26
CA ILE A 49 5.84 -2.34 -26.16
C ILE A 49 4.59 -3.21 -26.22
N LYS A 50 3.42 -2.62 -26.52
CA LYS A 50 2.17 -3.37 -26.66
C LYS A 50 2.25 -4.38 -27.79
N GLN A 51 2.83 -4.01 -28.95
CA GLN A 51 3.02 -4.90 -30.10
C GLN A 51 3.97 -6.05 -29.78
N GLU A 52 5.12 -5.76 -29.14
CA GLU A 52 6.09 -6.76 -28.73
C GLU A 52 5.49 -7.76 -27.71
N LEU A 53 4.73 -7.26 -26.73
CA LEU A 53 4.00 -8.10 -25.78
C LEU A 53 2.96 -8.98 -26.49
N THR A 54 2.19 -8.44 -27.41
CA THR A 54 1.19 -9.21 -28.17
C THR A 54 1.88 -10.34 -28.93
N LYS A 55 2.98 -10.04 -29.60
CA LYS A 55 3.78 -11.04 -30.31
C LYS A 55 4.35 -12.10 -29.38
N PHE A 56 4.94 -11.70 -28.26
CA PHE A 56 5.50 -12.62 -27.27
C PHE A 56 4.43 -13.58 -26.71
N ILE A 57 3.28 -13.05 -26.30
CA ILE A 57 2.18 -13.83 -25.74
C ILE A 57 1.63 -14.83 -26.75
N SER A 58 1.46 -14.41 -28.02
CA SER A 58 0.95 -15.29 -29.07
C SER A 58 1.97 -16.36 -29.50
N THR A 59 3.25 -15.99 -29.67
CA THR A 59 4.27 -16.91 -30.19
C THR A 59 4.81 -17.85 -29.12
N THR A 60 5.12 -17.32 -27.92
CA THR A 60 5.79 -18.07 -26.86
C THR A 60 4.81 -18.75 -25.92
N LEU A 61 3.76 -18.05 -25.49
CA LEU A 61 2.78 -18.58 -24.54
C LEU A 61 1.58 -19.25 -25.21
N LYS A 62 1.43 -19.10 -26.53
CA LYS A 62 0.28 -19.63 -27.31
C LYS A 62 -1.08 -19.13 -26.78
N MET A 63 -1.11 -17.87 -26.31
CA MET A 63 -2.28 -17.22 -25.74
C MET A 63 -2.60 -15.94 -26.51
N GLU A 64 -3.82 -15.45 -26.36
CA GLU A 64 -4.23 -14.17 -26.96
C GLU A 64 -4.31 -13.06 -25.92
N LEU A 65 -3.74 -11.91 -26.25
CA LEU A 65 -3.88 -10.69 -25.45
C LEU A 65 -5.17 -9.97 -25.84
N SER A 66 -6.09 -9.79 -24.88
CA SER A 66 -7.32 -9.03 -25.11
C SER A 66 -7.00 -7.57 -25.46
N GLN A 67 -7.22 -7.20 -26.70
CA GLN A 67 -6.96 -5.85 -27.19
C GLN A 67 -7.90 -4.80 -26.56
N GLU A 68 -9.14 -5.19 -26.28
CA GLU A 68 -10.14 -4.33 -25.64
C GLU A 68 -9.78 -3.98 -24.20
N LYS A 69 -9.13 -4.90 -23.48
CA LYS A 69 -8.72 -4.71 -22.07
C LYS A 69 -7.32 -4.12 -21.95
N THR A 70 -6.47 -4.28 -22.95
CA THR A 70 -5.09 -3.78 -22.94
C THR A 70 -5.03 -2.37 -23.51
N LEU A 71 -5.22 -1.39 -22.63
CA LEU A 71 -5.31 0.02 -22.99
C LEU A 71 -3.99 0.75 -22.72
N ILE A 72 -3.65 1.71 -23.58
CA ILE A 72 -2.59 2.68 -23.35
C ILE A 72 -3.22 3.94 -22.78
N THR A 73 -2.93 4.22 -21.52
CA THR A 73 -3.53 5.34 -20.79
C THR A 73 -2.46 6.35 -20.38
N HIS A 74 -2.72 7.64 -20.60
CA HIS A 74 -1.81 8.68 -20.15
C HIS A 74 -1.73 8.70 -18.62
N SER A 75 -0.54 8.91 -18.06
CA SER A 75 -0.29 8.79 -16.61
C SER A 75 -1.13 9.71 -15.71
N ASN A 76 -1.68 10.80 -16.23
CA ASN A 76 -2.60 11.68 -15.50
C ASN A 76 -4.03 11.13 -15.44
N THR A 77 -4.42 10.30 -16.41
CA THR A 77 -5.73 9.67 -16.48
C THR A 77 -5.70 8.40 -15.64
N PRO A 78 -6.72 8.14 -14.82
CA PRO A 78 -6.75 6.92 -14.03
C PRO A 78 -6.82 5.67 -14.91
N ALA A 79 -5.90 4.74 -14.71
CA ALA A 79 -5.96 3.38 -15.24
C ALA A 79 -6.55 2.44 -14.19
N ARG A 80 -7.50 1.58 -14.57
CA ARG A 80 -8.10 0.62 -13.65
C ARG A 80 -7.18 -0.58 -13.48
N PHE A 81 -6.76 -0.86 -12.23
CA PHE A 81 -6.00 -2.05 -11.88
C PHE A 81 -6.41 -2.58 -10.51
N LEU A 82 -6.75 -3.87 -10.43
CA LEU A 82 -7.20 -4.54 -9.20
C LEU A 82 -8.26 -3.74 -8.42
N GLY A 83 -9.25 -3.20 -9.12
CA GLY A 83 -10.33 -2.44 -8.48
C GLY A 83 -9.97 -1.03 -8.00
N TYR A 84 -8.72 -0.61 -8.12
CA TYR A 84 -8.27 0.77 -7.88
C TYR A 84 -8.17 1.55 -9.18
N ASP A 85 -8.29 2.86 -9.08
CA ASP A 85 -7.85 3.81 -10.10
C ASP A 85 -6.41 4.22 -9.78
N VAL A 86 -5.50 3.90 -10.70
CA VAL A 86 -4.06 4.15 -10.58
C VAL A 86 -3.68 5.29 -11.51
N ARG A 87 -3.05 6.34 -10.98
CA ARG A 87 -2.52 7.45 -11.77
C ARG A 87 -1.22 7.99 -11.18
N VAL A 88 -0.48 8.75 -11.97
CA VAL A 88 0.66 9.51 -11.47
C VAL A 88 0.18 10.91 -11.14
N ARG A 89 0.34 11.31 -9.87
CA ARG A 89 -0.06 12.64 -9.44
C ARG A 89 0.83 13.70 -10.04
N ARG A 90 0.22 14.65 -10.73
CA ARG A 90 0.88 15.85 -11.28
C ARG A 90 0.08 17.07 -10.86
N ASP A 91 0.38 17.56 -9.68
CA ASP A 91 -0.24 18.75 -9.11
C ASP A 91 0.84 19.83 -9.02
N GLN A 92 0.72 20.85 -9.86
CA GLN A 92 1.67 21.98 -9.87
C GLN A 92 1.30 23.07 -8.86
N GLN A 93 0.27 22.86 -8.05
CA GLN A 93 -0.14 23.84 -7.05
C GLN A 93 0.89 23.94 -5.93
N ILE A 94 1.21 25.17 -5.58
CA ILE A 94 2.04 25.49 -4.43
C ILE A 94 1.11 25.54 -3.21
N LYS A 95 1.38 24.71 -2.22
CA LYS A 95 0.57 24.64 -0.98
C LYS A 95 1.22 25.46 0.13
N PRO A 96 0.46 26.33 0.83
CA PRO A 96 0.97 26.99 2.01
C PRO A 96 1.18 25.96 3.15
N LYS A 97 2.28 26.08 3.86
CA LYS A 97 2.58 25.30 5.07
C LYS A 97 3.10 26.28 6.14
N GLY A 98 2.18 26.86 6.92
CA GLY A 98 2.50 27.94 7.83
C GLY A 98 3.03 29.17 7.07
N LYS A 99 4.19 29.67 7.47
CA LYS A 99 4.87 30.80 6.82
C LYS A 99 5.55 30.44 5.48
N PHE A 100 5.68 29.16 5.15
CA PHE A 100 6.40 28.67 3.98
C PHE A 100 5.46 28.17 2.90
N LYS A 101 5.95 28.18 1.66
CA LYS A 101 5.31 27.55 0.51
C LYS A 101 6.01 26.24 0.21
N THR A 102 5.24 25.16 -0.03
CA THR A 102 5.77 23.83 -0.34
C THR A 102 5.24 23.33 -1.66
N ARG A 103 6.03 22.50 -2.32
CA ARG A 103 5.58 21.77 -3.51
C ARG A 103 4.51 20.78 -3.15
N SER A 104 3.55 20.56 -4.06
CA SER A 104 2.71 19.39 -4.02
C SER A 104 3.53 18.13 -4.25
N MET A 105 3.04 16.98 -3.75
CA MET A 105 3.66 15.68 -4.04
C MET A 105 3.40 15.31 -5.50
N ASN A 106 4.40 15.57 -6.36
CA ASN A 106 4.37 15.22 -7.77
C ASN A 106 5.11 13.91 -8.08
N ASN A 107 4.79 13.31 -9.22
CA ASN A 107 5.42 12.10 -9.76
C ASN A 107 5.33 10.88 -8.82
N LYS A 108 4.37 10.88 -7.88
CA LYS A 108 4.04 9.70 -7.08
C LYS A 108 2.83 8.99 -7.65
N VAL A 109 2.89 7.67 -7.61
CA VAL A 109 1.73 6.84 -7.93
C VAL A 109 0.66 7.07 -6.87
N GLU A 110 -0.54 7.36 -7.31
CA GLU A 110 -1.72 7.56 -6.48
C GLU A 110 -2.73 6.47 -6.78
N LEU A 111 -3.16 5.78 -5.73
CA LEU A 111 -4.26 4.83 -5.77
C LEU A 111 -5.52 5.53 -5.28
N SER A 112 -6.61 5.40 -6.00
CA SER A 112 -7.89 5.99 -5.57
C SER A 112 -9.05 5.01 -5.74
N ILE A 113 -10.10 5.23 -4.94
CA ILE A 113 -11.33 4.44 -4.97
C ILE A 113 -12.17 4.93 -6.14
N PRO A 114 -12.55 4.08 -7.09
CA PRO A 114 -13.53 4.38 -8.12
C PRO A 114 -14.94 4.30 -7.50
N PHE A 115 -15.31 5.33 -6.75
CA PHE A 115 -16.47 5.30 -5.88
C PHE A 115 -17.76 4.95 -6.63
N LYS A 116 -18.02 5.61 -7.76
CA LYS A 116 -19.20 5.39 -8.57
C LYS A 116 -19.28 3.96 -9.13
N ASP A 117 -18.18 3.46 -9.67
CA ASP A 117 -18.17 2.16 -10.36
C ASP A 117 -18.10 0.95 -9.42
N LYS A 118 -17.57 1.12 -8.23
CA LYS A 118 -17.39 0.02 -7.28
C LYS A 118 -18.26 0.16 -6.04
N ILE A 119 -18.20 1.30 -5.35
CA ILE A 119 -18.92 1.48 -4.09
C ILE A 119 -20.42 1.66 -4.33
N GLU A 120 -20.83 2.54 -5.26
CA GLU A 120 -22.24 2.72 -5.56
C GLU A 120 -22.86 1.45 -6.12
N LYS A 121 -22.17 0.76 -7.07
CA LYS A 121 -22.64 -0.54 -7.58
C LYS A 121 -22.83 -1.57 -6.48
N PHE A 122 -21.86 -1.64 -5.53
CA PHE A 122 -21.98 -2.52 -4.37
C PHE A 122 -23.21 -2.17 -3.51
N LEU A 123 -23.43 -0.89 -3.25
CA LEU A 123 -24.58 -0.44 -2.45
C LEU A 123 -25.92 -0.78 -3.11
N PHE A 124 -26.04 -0.60 -4.42
CA PHE A 124 -27.24 -0.94 -5.18
C PHE A 124 -27.45 -2.45 -5.26
N SER A 125 -26.42 -3.22 -5.61
CA SER A 125 -26.55 -4.67 -5.78
C SER A 125 -26.92 -5.40 -4.49
N ASN A 126 -26.52 -4.83 -3.34
CA ASN A 126 -26.88 -5.37 -2.03
C ASN A 126 -28.18 -4.80 -1.43
N GLY A 127 -28.88 -3.95 -2.17
CA GLY A 127 -30.15 -3.32 -1.70
C GLY A 127 -29.96 -2.44 -0.47
N ILE A 128 -28.82 -1.75 -0.37
CA ILE A 128 -28.49 -0.87 0.77
C ILE A 128 -29.04 0.53 0.53
N VAL A 129 -29.07 0.94 -0.73
CA VAL A 129 -29.51 2.28 -1.13
C VAL A 129 -30.48 2.24 -2.32
N LYS A 130 -31.30 3.27 -2.44
CA LYS A 130 -31.99 3.66 -3.67
C LYS A 130 -31.56 5.05 -4.10
N GLN A 131 -31.73 5.37 -5.36
CA GLN A 131 -31.53 6.71 -5.87
C GLN A 131 -32.82 7.52 -5.69
N ARG A 132 -32.72 8.72 -5.15
CA ARG A 132 -33.88 9.62 -5.05
C ARG A 132 -34.17 10.23 -6.42
N SER A 133 -35.45 10.26 -6.79
CA SER A 133 -35.91 10.80 -8.07
C SER A 133 -35.73 12.30 -8.19
N ASP A 134 -35.81 13.04 -7.08
CA ASP A 134 -35.78 14.49 -7.02
C ASP A 134 -34.40 15.11 -7.26
N ASN A 135 -33.33 14.47 -6.77
CA ASN A 135 -31.97 15.04 -6.78
C ASN A 135 -30.87 14.04 -7.09
N GLY A 136 -31.21 12.81 -7.41
CA GLY A 136 -30.24 11.75 -7.73
C GLY A 136 -29.36 11.31 -6.57
N LYS A 137 -29.58 11.81 -5.34
CA LYS A 137 -28.80 11.42 -4.16
C LYS A 137 -29.12 9.99 -3.71
N LEU A 138 -28.14 9.33 -3.15
CA LEU A 138 -28.33 8.01 -2.58
C LEU A 138 -29.07 8.11 -1.23
N GLU A 139 -30.12 7.36 -1.10
CA GLU A 139 -30.91 7.23 0.13
C GLU A 139 -30.76 5.81 0.68
N PRO A 140 -30.31 5.64 1.93
CA PRO A 140 -30.23 4.31 2.54
C PRO A 140 -31.65 3.74 2.75
N ILE A 141 -31.83 2.46 2.44
CA ILE A 141 -33.07 1.70 2.63
C ILE A 141 -32.83 0.50 3.54
N HIS A 142 -33.91 -0.08 4.06
CA HIS A 142 -33.82 -1.34 4.80
C HIS A 142 -33.58 -2.51 3.82
N ARG A 143 -32.97 -3.57 4.32
CA ARG A 143 -32.72 -4.82 3.54
C ARG A 143 -33.76 -5.89 3.95
N PRO A 144 -34.81 -6.11 3.14
CA PRO A 144 -35.89 -7.04 3.49
C PRO A 144 -35.40 -8.47 3.77
N GLN A 145 -34.37 -8.92 3.03
CA GLN A 145 -33.79 -10.26 3.18
C GLN A 145 -33.15 -10.52 4.54
N LEU A 146 -32.89 -9.49 5.33
CA LEU A 146 -32.26 -9.61 6.65
C LEU A 146 -33.27 -9.53 7.80
N LEU A 147 -34.54 -9.20 7.55
CA LEU A 147 -35.54 -8.98 8.61
C LEU A 147 -35.78 -10.23 9.51
N ASN A 148 -35.59 -11.43 8.97
CA ASN A 148 -35.74 -12.67 9.71
C ASN A 148 -34.48 -13.09 10.48
N ARG A 149 -33.39 -12.37 10.37
CA ARG A 149 -32.15 -12.61 11.10
C ARG A 149 -32.23 -12.02 12.51
N THR A 150 -31.39 -12.53 13.42
CA THR A 150 -31.20 -11.87 14.74
C THR A 150 -30.56 -10.51 14.58
N ASP A 151 -30.75 -9.61 15.55
CA ASP A 151 -30.14 -8.26 15.52
C ASP A 151 -28.62 -8.33 15.49
N LEU A 152 -28.05 -9.31 16.20
CA LEU A 152 -26.62 -9.60 16.18
C LEU A 152 -26.13 -9.97 14.78
N GLU A 153 -26.84 -10.88 14.09
CA GLU A 153 -26.48 -11.30 12.73
C GLU A 153 -26.59 -10.13 11.74
N ILE A 154 -27.64 -9.31 11.84
CA ILE A 154 -27.81 -8.12 11.01
C ILE A 154 -26.59 -7.21 11.14
N VAL A 155 -26.23 -6.81 12.37
CA VAL A 155 -25.07 -5.93 12.60
C VAL A 155 -23.77 -6.59 12.17
N THR A 156 -23.62 -7.90 12.38
CA THR A 156 -22.41 -8.64 11.97
C THR A 156 -22.23 -8.64 10.45
N ILE A 157 -23.30 -8.83 9.68
CA ILE A 157 -23.26 -8.79 8.21
C ILE A 157 -22.83 -7.39 7.72
N TYR A 158 -23.50 -6.34 8.21
CA TYR A 158 -23.11 -4.97 7.84
C TYR A 158 -21.68 -4.64 8.23
N ASN A 159 -21.24 -5.08 9.41
CA ASN A 159 -19.85 -4.87 9.87
C ASN A 159 -18.84 -5.60 8.99
N ALA A 160 -19.14 -6.82 8.57
CA ALA A 160 -18.27 -7.60 7.68
C ALA A 160 -18.11 -6.91 6.32
N GLU A 161 -19.23 -6.49 5.72
CA GLU A 161 -19.26 -5.78 4.44
C GLU A 161 -18.52 -4.44 4.52
N LEU A 162 -18.79 -3.65 5.58
CA LEU A 162 -18.12 -2.36 5.80
C LEU A 162 -16.61 -2.53 5.96
N ARG A 163 -16.18 -3.44 6.84
CA ARG A 163 -14.75 -3.70 7.08
C ARG A 163 -14.07 -4.28 5.84
N GLY A 164 -14.74 -5.13 5.09
CA GLY A 164 -14.22 -5.68 3.84
C GLY A 164 -13.84 -4.58 2.85
N ILE A 165 -14.77 -3.68 2.57
CA ILE A 165 -14.54 -2.53 1.68
C ILE A 165 -13.47 -1.59 2.25
N CYS A 166 -13.56 -1.23 3.54
CA CYS A 166 -12.59 -0.32 4.14
C CYS A 166 -11.18 -0.91 4.18
N ASN A 167 -11.02 -2.20 4.49
CA ASN A 167 -9.72 -2.86 4.48
C ASN A 167 -9.17 -2.96 3.05
N TYR A 168 -10.01 -3.34 2.08
CA TYR A 168 -9.59 -3.44 0.68
C TYR A 168 -9.04 -2.10 0.16
N TYR A 169 -9.73 -1.00 0.43
CA TYR A 169 -9.34 0.33 -0.03
C TYR A 169 -8.45 1.11 0.95
N GLY A 170 -7.85 0.45 1.92
CA GLY A 170 -7.03 1.10 2.95
C GLY A 170 -5.81 1.87 2.43
N LEU A 171 -5.34 1.55 1.21
CA LEU A 171 -4.22 2.24 0.54
C LEU A 171 -4.66 3.44 -0.31
N ALA A 172 -5.97 3.70 -0.43
CA ALA A 172 -6.46 4.75 -1.29
C ALA A 172 -6.19 6.15 -0.72
N SER A 173 -5.72 7.05 -1.57
CA SER A 173 -5.49 8.46 -1.21
C SER A 173 -6.78 9.20 -0.85
N ASN A 174 -7.89 8.78 -1.46
CA ASN A 174 -9.22 9.33 -1.22
C ASN A 174 -10.05 8.49 -0.24
N PHE A 175 -9.40 7.79 0.70
CA PHE A 175 -10.04 6.93 1.71
C PHE A 175 -11.17 7.65 2.48
N ASN A 176 -11.05 8.96 2.67
CA ASN A 176 -12.07 9.76 3.34
C ASN A 176 -13.44 9.74 2.64
N LYS A 177 -13.54 9.38 1.35
CA LYS A 177 -14.83 9.18 0.68
C LYS A 177 -15.64 8.04 1.31
N LEU A 178 -14.99 7.12 2.03
CA LEU A 178 -15.67 6.05 2.76
C LEU A 178 -16.45 6.54 4.00
N ILE A 179 -16.31 7.81 4.41
CA ILE A 179 -17.19 8.44 5.41
C ILE A 179 -18.64 8.34 4.94
N TYR A 180 -18.89 8.73 3.69
CA TYR A 180 -20.22 8.68 3.12
C TYR A 180 -20.74 7.25 2.96
N PHE A 181 -19.89 6.33 2.56
CA PHE A 181 -20.20 4.90 2.53
C PHE A 181 -20.60 4.38 3.93
N ASN A 182 -19.80 4.70 4.96
CA ASN A 182 -20.10 4.31 6.35
C ASN A 182 -21.46 4.84 6.80
N TYR A 183 -21.77 6.10 6.48
CA TYR A 183 -23.08 6.71 6.79
C TYR A 183 -24.23 5.94 6.14
N LEU A 184 -24.11 5.60 4.85
CA LEU A 184 -25.16 4.86 4.13
C LEU A 184 -25.36 3.45 4.71
N MET A 185 -24.25 2.75 5.04
CA MET A 185 -24.28 1.43 5.67
C MET A 185 -24.93 1.47 7.05
N GLU A 186 -24.57 2.44 7.89
CA GLU A 186 -25.11 2.58 9.24
C GLU A 186 -26.61 2.86 9.20
N TYR A 187 -27.03 3.82 8.38
CA TYR A 187 -28.45 4.16 8.30
C TYR A 187 -29.30 3.04 7.65
N SER A 188 -28.78 2.31 6.69
CA SER A 188 -29.44 1.13 6.14
C SER A 188 -29.58 0.03 7.20
N CYS A 189 -28.56 -0.19 8.03
CA CYS A 189 -28.61 -1.14 9.15
C CYS A 189 -29.69 -0.72 10.17
N LEU A 190 -29.69 0.53 10.60
CA LEU A 190 -30.70 1.07 11.51
C LEU A 190 -32.11 0.99 10.94
N LYS A 191 -32.32 1.27 9.64
CA LYS A 191 -33.61 1.09 8.95
C LYS A 191 -34.02 -0.37 8.88
N THR A 192 -33.07 -1.31 8.71
CA THR A 192 -33.36 -2.76 8.72
C THR A 192 -33.82 -3.21 10.10
N LEU A 193 -33.12 -2.80 11.16
CA LEU A 193 -33.56 -3.06 12.54
C LEU A 193 -34.92 -2.41 12.85
N ALA A 194 -35.14 -1.17 12.41
CA ALA A 194 -36.41 -0.49 12.56
C ALA A 194 -37.55 -1.21 11.86
N GLY A 195 -37.35 -1.71 10.65
CA GLY A 195 -38.30 -2.53 9.93
C GLY A 195 -38.62 -3.84 10.67
N LYS A 196 -37.61 -4.55 11.16
CA LYS A 196 -37.75 -5.75 11.96
C LYS A 196 -38.58 -5.52 13.22
N HIS A 197 -38.28 -4.50 13.98
CA HIS A 197 -38.95 -4.16 15.24
C HIS A 197 -40.23 -3.31 15.08
N ARG A 198 -40.65 -3.09 13.83
CA ARG A 198 -41.81 -2.21 13.52
C ARG A 198 -41.76 -0.87 14.25
N SER A 199 -40.61 -0.26 14.25
CA SER A 199 -40.30 0.94 15.02
C SER A 199 -39.63 2.03 14.16
N LYS A 200 -39.41 3.22 14.75
CA LYS A 200 -38.67 4.32 14.10
C LYS A 200 -37.16 4.16 14.35
N VAL A 201 -36.34 4.62 13.39
CA VAL A 201 -34.87 4.61 13.50
C VAL A 201 -34.38 5.31 14.78
N SER A 202 -35.01 6.41 15.18
CA SER A 202 -34.67 7.14 16.41
C SER A 202 -34.86 6.27 17.67
N LYS A 203 -35.95 5.49 17.72
CA LYS A 203 -36.22 4.56 18.84
C LYS A 203 -35.20 3.41 18.88
N ILE A 204 -34.84 2.85 17.73
CA ILE A 204 -33.83 1.79 17.64
C ILE A 204 -32.47 2.32 18.10
N ARG A 205 -32.09 3.53 17.65
CA ARG A 205 -30.84 4.16 18.07
C ARG A 205 -30.80 4.44 19.58
N ALA A 206 -31.93 4.84 20.17
CA ALA A 206 -32.07 5.06 21.62
C ALA A 206 -31.99 3.72 22.37
N MET A 207 -32.65 2.65 21.90
CA MET A 207 -32.65 1.31 22.49
C MET A 207 -31.23 0.72 22.59
N TYR A 208 -30.43 0.90 21.54
CA TYR A 208 -29.07 0.35 21.48
C TYR A 208 -27.96 1.37 21.83
N LYS A 209 -28.35 2.56 22.31
CA LYS A 209 -27.36 3.58 22.71
C LYS A 209 -26.47 3.08 23.84
N ASP A 210 -25.17 3.26 23.67
CA ASP A 210 -24.17 3.04 24.70
C ASP A 210 -23.67 4.38 25.28
N GLY A 211 -23.14 4.35 26.50
CA GLY A 211 -22.73 5.56 27.24
C GLY A 211 -21.69 6.44 26.54
N ALA A 212 -20.97 5.90 25.55
CA ALA A 212 -19.98 6.63 24.76
C ALA A 212 -20.55 7.31 23.49
N GLY A 213 -21.87 7.44 23.36
CA GLY A 213 -22.53 8.00 22.16
C GLY A 213 -22.57 7.06 20.95
N LYS A 214 -21.99 5.90 21.05
CA LYS A 214 -22.09 4.80 20.08
C LYS A 214 -23.32 3.97 20.35
N TRP A 215 -23.68 3.10 19.42
CA TRP A 215 -24.75 2.14 19.61
C TRP A 215 -24.23 0.70 19.39
N ALA A 216 -24.77 -0.24 20.13
CA ALA A 216 -24.35 -1.63 20.09
C ALA A 216 -25.50 -2.58 20.44
N VAL A 217 -25.55 -3.74 19.79
CA VAL A 217 -26.49 -4.80 20.10
C VAL A 217 -25.89 -5.71 21.17
N PRO A 218 -26.56 -5.90 22.33
CA PRO A 218 -26.10 -6.83 23.35
C PRO A 218 -26.39 -8.29 22.92
N TYR A 219 -25.50 -9.21 23.25
CA TYR A 219 -25.69 -10.63 23.03
C TYR A 219 -25.07 -11.47 24.15
N GLY A 220 -25.70 -12.60 24.44
CA GLY A 220 -25.24 -13.53 25.45
C GLY A 220 -24.09 -14.40 24.97
N THR A 221 -23.10 -14.62 25.83
CA THR A 221 -22.01 -15.58 25.65
C THR A 221 -21.89 -16.47 26.91
N LYS A 222 -21.14 -17.56 26.83
CA LYS A 222 -20.84 -18.40 28.01
C LYS A 222 -20.18 -17.63 29.16
N THR A 223 -19.52 -16.53 28.86
CA THR A 223 -18.80 -15.70 29.81
C THR A 223 -19.56 -14.44 30.22
N GLY A 224 -20.85 -14.28 29.82
CA GLY A 224 -21.67 -13.11 30.13
C GLY A 224 -22.16 -12.35 28.90
N ILE A 225 -22.75 -11.19 29.14
CA ILE A 225 -23.30 -10.32 28.07
C ILE A 225 -22.16 -9.52 27.42
N LYS A 226 -22.05 -9.64 26.10
CA LYS A 226 -21.14 -8.82 25.28
C LYS A 226 -21.92 -7.86 24.40
N LYS A 227 -21.26 -6.84 23.85
CA LYS A 227 -21.87 -5.83 22.98
C LYS A 227 -21.22 -5.88 21.59
N MET A 228 -22.05 -5.93 20.54
CA MET A 228 -21.60 -5.81 19.15
C MET A 228 -21.82 -4.38 18.68
N TYR A 229 -20.76 -3.63 18.56
CA TYR A 229 -20.79 -2.25 18.04
C TYR A 229 -20.88 -2.25 16.52
N PHE A 230 -21.57 -1.26 15.97
CA PHE A 230 -21.48 -0.98 14.54
C PHE A 230 -20.05 -0.51 14.21
N ALA A 231 -19.46 -1.09 13.17
CA ALA A 231 -18.08 -0.77 12.77
C ALA A 231 -17.98 0.65 12.22
N ASN A 232 -16.81 1.25 12.37
CA ASN A 232 -16.53 2.55 11.81
C ASN A 232 -15.41 2.45 10.78
N TYR A 233 -15.54 3.20 9.66
CA TYR A 233 -14.49 3.27 8.64
C TYR A 233 -13.13 3.72 9.23
N ALA A 234 -13.17 4.56 10.27
CA ALA A 234 -11.97 5.06 10.94
C ALA A 234 -11.16 3.94 11.61
N ASP A 235 -11.82 2.85 12.04
CA ASP A 235 -11.15 1.69 12.64
C ASP A 235 -10.23 0.96 11.63
N CYS A 236 -10.46 1.19 10.34
CA CYS A 236 -9.67 0.63 9.25
C CYS A 236 -8.63 1.61 8.70
N LYS A 237 -8.69 2.90 9.09
CA LYS A 237 -7.79 3.93 8.61
C LYS A 237 -6.39 3.76 9.19
N GLY A 238 -5.38 3.80 8.31
CA GLY A 238 -3.98 3.78 8.75
C GLY A 238 -3.48 2.43 9.27
N LYS A 239 -4.25 1.35 9.11
CA LYS A 239 -3.70 0.01 9.31
C LYS A 239 -2.54 -0.16 8.35
N LYS A 240 -1.33 -0.29 8.90
CA LYS A 240 -0.18 -0.70 8.12
C LYS A 240 -0.47 -2.12 7.64
N PHE A 241 -0.73 -2.27 6.36
CA PHE A 241 -0.67 -3.59 5.75
C PHE A 241 0.79 -4.03 5.93
N THR A 242 1.02 -4.96 6.82
CA THR A 242 2.26 -5.71 6.82
C THR A 242 2.19 -6.56 5.58
N ASP A 243 2.72 -6.00 4.49
CA ASP A 243 2.86 -6.71 3.25
C ASP A 243 3.70 -7.96 3.53
N ILE A 244 3.04 -9.10 3.49
CA ILE A 244 3.69 -10.37 3.18
C ILE A 244 3.92 -10.38 1.66
N VAL A 245 4.40 -9.28 1.10
CA VAL A 245 5.05 -9.32 -0.20
C VAL A 245 6.39 -10.01 0.08
N PRO A 246 6.66 -11.16 -0.52
CA PRO A 246 7.97 -11.76 -0.42
C PRO A 246 9.00 -10.68 -0.71
N GLN A 247 9.95 -10.46 0.18
CA GLN A 247 10.89 -9.34 0.12
C GLN A 247 11.90 -9.45 -1.03
N THR A 248 11.57 -10.16 -2.07
CA THR A 248 12.32 -10.21 -3.34
C THR A 248 12.48 -8.83 -3.98
N ALA A 249 11.60 -7.87 -3.65
CA ALA A 249 11.71 -6.49 -4.14
C ALA A 249 12.60 -5.58 -3.26
N LYS A 250 13.07 -6.02 -2.10
CA LYS A 250 13.96 -5.22 -1.24
C LYS A 250 15.44 -5.26 -1.64
N ASN A 251 15.79 -6.05 -2.62
CA ASN A 251 17.18 -6.25 -3.02
C ASN A 251 17.74 -5.19 -3.97
N TYR A 252 17.17 -4.00 -3.98
CA TYR A 252 17.72 -2.88 -4.75
C TYR A 252 18.54 -1.88 -3.93
N SER A 253 18.92 -2.21 -2.70
CA SER A 253 20.08 -1.56 -2.11
C SER A 253 21.29 -2.34 -2.57
N HIS A 254 22.09 -1.76 -3.45
CA HIS A 254 23.28 -2.33 -4.02
C HIS A 254 24.38 -2.74 -3.01
N ASP A 255 24.12 -2.61 -1.69
CA ASP A 255 25.13 -2.72 -0.64
C ASP A 255 24.85 -3.78 0.41
N VAL A 256 23.82 -4.60 0.29
CA VAL A 256 23.61 -5.71 1.24
C VAL A 256 24.03 -7.03 0.60
N THR A 257 25.31 -7.26 0.59
CA THR A 257 25.84 -8.59 0.30
C THR A 257 25.47 -9.53 1.44
N THR A 258 24.68 -10.55 1.15
CA THR A 258 24.32 -11.58 2.13
C THR A 258 25.57 -12.37 2.52
N LEU A 259 25.58 -12.99 3.71
CA LEU A 259 26.69 -13.83 4.15
C LEU A 259 26.96 -14.95 3.13
N GLU A 260 25.91 -15.52 2.59
CA GLU A 260 25.98 -16.57 1.57
C GLU A 260 26.67 -16.10 0.28
N SER A 261 26.29 -14.92 -0.24
CA SER A 261 26.91 -14.36 -1.45
C SER A 261 28.37 -14.02 -1.23
N ARG A 262 28.74 -13.53 -0.04
CA ARG A 262 30.15 -13.26 0.31
C ARG A 262 30.98 -14.52 0.42
N LEU A 263 30.44 -15.60 0.99
CA LEU A 263 31.08 -16.86 1.08
C LEU A 263 31.27 -17.52 -0.31
N LYS A 264 30.25 -17.44 -1.16
CA LYS A 264 30.30 -17.92 -2.55
C LYS A 264 31.27 -17.13 -3.43
N ALA A 265 31.53 -15.88 -3.12
CA ALA A 265 32.50 -15.04 -3.84
C ALA A 265 33.94 -15.51 -3.66
N LYS A 266 34.24 -16.33 -2.63
CA LYS A 266 35.57 -16.85 -2.32
C LYS A 266 36.67 -15.77 -2.27
N ILE A 267 36.37 -14.64 -1.66
CA ILE A 267 37.28 -13.51 -1.48
C ILE A 267 37.46 -13.27 0.02
N CYS A 268 38.70 -13.25 0.50
CA CYS A 268 39.00 -12.91 1.88
C CYS A 268 38.75 -11.42 2.12
N GLU A 269 37.85 -11.06 3.03
CA GLU A 269 37.54 -9.65 3.30
C GLU A 269 38.62 -8.88 4.08
N VAL A 270 39.67 -9.56 4.54
CA VAL A 270 40.83 -8.96 5.23
C VAL A 270 42.01 -8.77 4.28
N CYS A 271 42.53 -9.83 3.68
CA CYS A 271 43.73 -9.78 2.81
C CYS A 271 43.40 -9.74 1.32
N GLY A 272 42.14 -9.88 0.93
CA GLY A 272 41.71 -9.86 -0.48
C GLY A 272 42.06 -11.12 -1.29
N CYS A 273 42.66 -12.16 -0.69
CA CYS A 273 43.04 -13.32 -1.45
C CYS A 273 41.84 -14.10 -2.00
N THR A 274 42.02 -14.66 -3.21
CA THR A 274 40.99 -15.44 -3.93
C THR A 274 41.38 -16.91 -4.09
N GLU A 275 42.62 -17.26 -3.72
CA GLU A 275 43.23 -18.58 -3.89
C GLU A 275 43.48 -19.26 -2.53
N SER A 276 42.42 -19.50 -1.78
CA SER A 276 42.49 -20.23 -0.53
C SER A 276 41.66 -21.49 -0.64
N ASP A 277 42.22 -22.63 -0.13
CA ASP A 277 41.52 -23.91 -0.12
C ASP A 277 40.22 -23.83 0.67
N ARG A 278 40.18 -22.95 1.68
CA ARG A 278 39.05 -22.84 2.58
C ARG A 278 38.80 -21.42 3.02
N TYR A 279 37.52 -21.00 2.98
CA TYR A 279 37.04 -19.75 3.50
C TYR A 279 36.13 -20.02 4.69
N GLU A 280 36.29 -19.21 5.73
CA GLU A 280 35.63 -19.39 7.02
C GLU A 280 34.93 -18.09 7.41
N ILE A 281 33.91 -18.24 8.25
CA ILE A 281 33.14 -17.09 8.76
C ILE A 281 33.60 -16.84 10.19
N HIS A 282 34.25 -15.68 10.41
CA HIS A 282 34.51 -15.20 11.75
C HIS A 282 33.34 -14.30 12.20
N HIS A 283 32.86 -14.49 13.43
CA HIS A 283 31.78 -13.71 13.97
C HIS A 283 32.08 -13.14 15.36
N VAL A 284 31.46 -12.02 15.71
CA VAL A 284 31.56 -11.40 17.03
C VAL A 284 30.18 -11.22 17.66
N ASN A 285 30.10 -11.35 18.98
CA ASN A 285 28.84 -11.19 19.69
C ASN A 285 28.25 -9.78 19.56
N LYS A 286 29.08 -8.74 19.70
CA LYS A 286 28.66 -7.33 19.61
C LYS A 286 29.76 -6.49 18.96
N VAL A 287 29.44 -5.84 17.81
CA VAL A 287 30.39 -4.95 17.11
C VAL A 287 30.83 -3.77 17.98
N LYS A 288 29.97 -3.27 18.90
CA LYS A 288 30.30 -2.18 19.82
C LYS A 288 31.46 -2.49 20.79
N ASN A 289 31.79 -3.77 20.96
CA ASN A 289 32.88 -4.20 21.85
C ASN A 289 34.24 -4.22 21.14
N LEU A 290 34.26 -4.08 19.82
CA LEU A 290 35.48 -4.01 19.01
C LEU A 290 36.17 -2.65 19.22
N LYS A 291 37.48 -2.67 19.42
CA LYS A 291 38.30 -1.46 19.70
C LYS A 291 38.95 -0.90 18.46
N GLY A 292 38.82 -1.56 17.31
CA GLY A 292 39.44 -1.13 16.04
C GLY A 292 40.97 -1.24 16.02
N LYS A 293 41.57 -2.11 16.86
CA LYS A 293 43.01 -2.26 16.95
C LYS A 293 43.61 -3.04 15.77
N SER A 294 42.87 -4.01 15.28
CA SER A 294 43.27 -4.87 14.15
C SER A 294 42.51 -4.50 12.87
N GLU A 295 43.05 -4.89 11.71
CA GLU A 295 42.44 -4.56 10.42
C GLU A 295 41.04 -5.19 10.25
N TRP A 296 40.87 -6.43 10.69
CA TRP A 296 39.57 -7.09 10.66
C TRP A 296 38.50 -6.40 11.55
N GLU A 297 38.90 -5.89 12.72
CA GLU A 297 38.01 -5.12 13.59
C GLU A 297 37.57 -3.82 12.89
N LYS A 298 38.49 -3.10 12.26
CA LYS A 298 38.20 -1.88 11.52
C LYS A 298 37.20 -2.15 10.40
N ILE A 299 37.38 -3.24 9.65
CA ILE A 299 36.46 -3.66 8.57
C ILE A 299 35.07 -3.95 9.14
N MET A 300 34.97 -4.70 10.24
CA MET A 300 33.67 -5.04 10.86
C MET A 300 32.96 -3.82 11.41
N ILE A 301 33.71 -2.88 12.02
CA ILE A 301 33.16 -1.60 12.54
C ILE A 301 32.67 -0.75 11.37
N ALA A 302 33.49 -0.53 10.34
CA ALA A 302 33.15 0.29 9.19
C ALA A 302 31.90 -0.24 8.44
N LYS A 303 31.83 -1.54 8.27
CA LYS A 303 30.68 -2.21 7.61
C LYS A 303 29.52 -2.47 8.54
N ARG A 304 29.62 -2.18 9.82
CA ARG A 304 28.62 -2.45 10.89
C ARG A 304 28.10 -3.89 10.86
N ARG A 305 28.98 -4.84 10.63
CA ARG A 305 28.64 -6.27 10.48
C ARG A 305 29.22 -7.11 11.61
N LYS A 306 28.45 -8.11 12.06
CA LYS A 306 28.90 -9.09 13.06
C LYS A 306 29.69 -10.25 12.46
N THR A 307 29.75 -10.35 11.14
CA THR A 307 30.39 -11.45 10.41
C THR A 307 31.33 -10.93 9.35
N ILE A 308 32.46 -11.62 9.17
CA ILE A 308 33.45 -11.39 8.11
C ILE A 308 33.84 -12.71 7.50
N VAL A 309 33.99 -12.79 6.18
CA VAL A 309 34.47 -13.95 5.45
C VAL A 309 35.97 -13.83 5.29
N VAL A 310 36.73 -14.82 5.76
CA VAL A 310 38.18 -14.78 5.77
C VAL A 310 38.77 -16.11 5.28
N CYS A 311 39.97 -16.06 4.69
CA CYS A 311 40.73 -17.29 4.40
C CYS A 311 41.21 -17.91 5.69
N HIS A 312 41.55 -19.20 5.65
CA HIS A 312 42.00 -19.95 6.82
C HIS A 312 43.18 -19.26 7.54
N LYS A 313 44.19 -18.77 6.80
CA LYS A 313 45.31 -18.02 7.37
C LYS A 313 44.93 -16.81 8.20
N CYS A 314 44.03 -15.94 7.64
CA CYS A 314 43.52 -14.78 8.34
C CYS A 314 42.64 -15.16 9.53
N HIS A 315 41.89 -16.28 9.45
CA HIS A 315 41.07 -16.74 10.55
C HIS A 315 41.94 -17.22 11.73
N MET A 316 42.99 -17.96 11.46
CA MET A 316 43.96 -18.38 12.48
C MET A 316 44.67 -17.17 13.12
N ALA A 317 45.07 -16.17 12.32
CA ALA A 317 45.68 -14.94 12.83
C ALA A 317 44.70 -14.15 13.76
N ILE A 318 43.41 -14.14 13.48
CA ILE A 318 42.40 -13.50 14.35
C ILE A 318 42.32 -14.20 15.72
N HIS A 319 42.40 -15.53 15.75
CA HIS A 319 42.25 -16.31 17.00
C HIS A 319 43.56 -16.44 17.81
N HIS A 320 44.70 -16.52 17.16
CA HIS A 320 45.98 -16.80 17.83
C HIS A 320 46.93 -15.60 17.89
N GLY A 321 46.51 -14.45 17.34
CA GLY A 321 47.39 -13.30 17.13
C GLY A 321 48.39 -13.57 15.99
N GLU A 322 48.85 -12.49 15.32
CA GLU A 322 49.97 -12.61 14.39
C GLU A 322 51.18 -13.04 15.20
N LYS A 323 51.64 -14.27 14.98
CA LYS A 323 53.01 -14.61 15.34
C LYS A 323 53.91 -13.73 14.46
N LYS A 324 54.58 -12.77 15.11
CA LYS A 324 55.61 -11.97 14.48
C LYS A 324 56.68 -12.87 13.89
#